data_ce23fe44765c894e0956a8558145500f
#
_entry.id   ce23fe44765c894e0956a8558145500f
#
_cell.length_a   1.000
_cell.length_b   1.000
_cell.length_c   1.000
_cell.angle_alpha   90.00
_cell.angle_beta   90.00
_cell.angle_gamma   90.00
#
_symmetry.space_group_name_H-M   'P 1'
#
loop_
_entity.id
_entity.type
_entity.pdbx_description
1 polymer ?
#
loop_
_entity_poly.entity_id
_entity_poly.type
_entity_poly.pdbx_seq_one_letter_code
_entity_poly.pdbx_strand_id
1 'polypeptide(L)'
;MKKNKKKILIFGVIACIFSLILNIVNIQVHKISEPIVLEHYLEVSLHDEIDLSINYITNKRYSIKINSIYFPKYDLTFYDKNFQDTNSLKYYNSNTAVLNIRLNLDQQKEYEEMDNIILEDAVITYNNGLEQNIDIGKIIINNNKEKGLRSTMSSSSSTGFSKTVFELDNSIIINDITSKLYEETHNFVKMNLVTNDELDNTLVNISKETDKDKIMEIEDNYHNNQKDIECYPVDELQLPFQAYNTLSVNTNFEMLDNDCKYNVYDIRYTLHSTDENGNEGSQSLYNIRYSPYFTDKLVRQLVKKRGL
;
A
#
# COMPACT_ATOMS: atom_id res chain seq x y z
N MET A 1 -59.17 -10.94 -32.16
CA MET A 1 -58.15 -9.97 -31.69
C MET A 1 -58.06 -9.76 -30.15
N LYS A 2 -59.16 -9.69 -29.38
CA LYS A 2 -59.12 -9.44 -27.91
C LYS A 2 -58.35 -10.53 -27.09
N LYS A 3 -58.45 -11.84 -27.49
CA LYS A 3 -57.84 -12.98 -26.76
C LYS A 3 -56.30 -12.98 -26.79
N ASN A 4 -55.69 -12.49 -27.87
CA ASN A 4 -54.23 -12.38 -27.99
C ASN A 4 -53.65 -11.22 -27.17
N LYS A 5 -54.36 -10.08 -27.07
CA LYS A 5 -53.95 -8.94 -26.25
C LYS A 5 -53.85 -9.33 -24.75
N LYS A 6 -54.83 -10.12 -24.26
CA LYS A 6 -54.84 -10.59 -22.86
C LYS A 6 -53.67 -11.55 -22.57
N LYS A 7 -53.30 -12.42 -23.52
CA LYS A 7 -52.13 -13.31 -23.36
C LYS A 7 -50.81 -12.52 -23.35
N ILE A 8 -50.64 -11.51 -24.21
CA ILE A 8 -49.49 -10.65 -24.27
C ILE A 8 -49.33 -9.86 -22.95
N LEU A 9 -50.44 -9.33 -22.41
CA LEU A 9 -50.41 -8.63 -21.13
C LEU A 9 -49.95 -9.55 -19.98
N ILE A 10 -50.51 -10.77 -19.89
CA ILE A 10 -50.15 -11.75 -18.86
C ILE A 10 -48.68 -12.12 -18.98
N PHE A 11 -48.20 -12.36 -20.20
CA PHE A 11 -46.77 -12.68 -20.41
C PHE A 11 -45.88 -11.51 -20.01
N GLY A 12 -46.26 -10.27 -20.32
CA GLY A 12 -45.53 -9.06 -19.90
C GLY A 12 -45.44 -8.92 -18.36
N VAL A 13 -46.57 -9.16 -17.67
CA VAL A 13 -46.58 -9.13 -16.19
C VAL A 13 -45.69 -10.22 -15.60
N ILE A 14 -45.71 -11.45 -16.13
CA ILE A 14 -44.84 -12.54 -15.67
C ILE A 14 -43.39 -12.19 -15.90
N ALA A 15 -43.03 -11.65 -17.06
CA ALA A 15 -41.65 -11.23 -17.35
C ALA A 15 -41.17 -10.12 -16.41
N CYS A 16 -42.04 -9.14 -16.08
CA CYS A 16 -41.72 -8.11 -15.09
C CYS A 16 -41.49 -8.68 -13.70
N ILE A 17 -42.34 -9.58 -13.23
CA ILE A 17 -42.18 -10.25 -11.92
C ILE A 17 -40.87 -11.06 -11.88
N PHE A 18 -40.59 -11.84 -12.92
CA PHE A 18 -39.34 -12.60 -13.03
C PHE A 18 -38.12 -11.72 -13.00
N SER A 19 -38.13 -10.62 -13.78
CA SER A 19 -37.05 -9.61 -13.77
C SER A 19 -36.85 -8.99 -12.38
N LEU A 20 -37.94 -8.71 -11.67
CA LEU A 20 -37.88 -8.15 -10.31
C LEU A 20 -37.27 -9.14 -9.32
N ILE A 21 -37.67 -10.42 -9.39
CA ILE A 21 -37.08 -11.48 -8.57
C ILE A 21 -35.59 -11.62 -8.85
N LEU A 22 -35.19 -11.67 -10.13
CA LEU A 22 -33.77 -11.75 -10.50
C LEU A 22 -32.97 -10.56 -9.95
N ASN A 23 -33.53 -9.35 -9.99
CA ASN A 23 -32.88 -8.16 -9.43
C ASN A 23 -32.73 -8.25 -7.90
N ILE A 24 -33.76 -8.72 -7.19
CA ILE A 24 -33.72 -8.91 -5.74
C ILE A 24 -32.64 -9.95 -5.37
N VAL A 25 -32.63 -11.10 -6.06
CA VAL A 25 -31.62 -12.16 -5.84
C VAL A 25 -30.22 -11.59 -6.11
N ASN A 26 -30.04 -10.88 -7.21
CA ASN A 26 -28.75 -10.27 -7.56
C ASN A 26 -28.26 -9.28 -6.49
N ILE A 27 -29.16 -8.50 -5.89
CA ILE A 27 -28.83 -7.58 -4.80
C ILE A 27 -28.41 -8.35 -3.54
N GLN A 28 -29.16 -9.41 -3.19
CA GLN A 28 -28.86 -10.20 -1.99
C GLN A 28 -27.52 -10.95 -2.09
N VAL A 29 -27.20 -11.48 -3.26
CA VAL A 29 -25.94 -12.19 -3.54
C VAL A 29 -24.70 -11.25 -3.43
N HIS A 30 -24.91 -9.94 -3.63
CA HIS A 30 -23.82 -8.95 -3.55
C HIS A 30 -23.86 -8.12 -2.26
N LYS A 31 -24.71 -8.48 -1.30
CA LYS A 31 -24.79 -7.76 -0.03
C LYS A 31 -23.68 -8.25 0.90
N ILE A 32 -22.88 -7.32 1.42
CA ILE A 32 -22.01 -7.53 2.58
C ILE A 32 -22.70 -6.95 3.81
N SER A 33 -22.66 -7.68 4.92
CA SER A 33 -23.37 -7.31 6.16
C SER A 33 -22.72 -6.12 6.85
N GLU A 34 -21.38 -6.07 6.83
CA GLU A 34 -20.55 -5.08 7.50
C GLU A 34 -19.42 -4.62 6.57
N PRO A 35 -18.84 -3.42 6.75
CA PRO A 35 -17.66 -3.01 6.02
C PRO A 35 -16.52 -4.01 6.20
N ILE A 36 -15.78 -4.26 5.13
CA ILE A 36 -14.62 -5.15 5.15
C ILE A 36 -13.37 -4.27 5.16
N VAL A 37 -12.73 -4.15 6.32
CA VAL A 37 -11.43 -3.48 6.42
C VAL A 37 -10.35 -4.44 5.97
N LEU A 38 -9.41 -3.95 5.18
CA LEU A 38 -8.28 -4.76 4.71
C LEU A 38 -7.23 -4.86 5.82
N GLU A 39 -6.38 -5.87 5.74
CA GLU A 39 -5.18 -5.92 6.57
C GLU A 39 -4.12 -4.97 5.99
N HIS A 40 -3.45 -4.26 6.87
CA HIS A 40 -2.46 -3.24 6.54
C HIS A 40 -1.11 -3.59 7.17
N TYR A 41 -0.08 -3.58 6.36
CA TYR A 41 1.31 -3.78 6.78
C TYR A 41 2.08 -2.52 6.44
N LEU A 42 2.14 -1.59 7.40
CA LEU A 42 2.61 -0.23 7.18
C LEU A 42 3.76 0.12 8.12
N GLU A 43 4.76 0.83 7.60
CA GLU A 43 5.78 1.49 8.40
C GLU A 43 5.64 3.01 8.29
N VAL A 44 5.35 3.66 9.39
CA VAL A 44 5.09 5.10 9.48
C VAL A 44 6.13 5.76 10.38
N SER A 45 6.63 6.93 10.01
CA SER A 45 7.53 7.69 10.86
C SER A 45 6.78 8.37 12.00
N LEU A 46 7.39 8.37 13.19
CA LEU A 46 6.90 9.13 14.32
C LEU A 46 7.14 10.63 14.08
N HIS A 47 6.06 11.38 14.08
CA HIS A 47 6.04 12.84 14.00
C HIS A 47 4.98 13.37 14.99
N ASP A 48 4.94 14.69 15.18
CA ASP A 48 3.88 15.37 15.96
C ASP A 48 2.48 15.14 15.37
N GLU A 49 2.40 14.89 14.09
CA GLU A 49 1.18 14.53 13.37
C GLU A 49 1.42 13.24 12.57
N ILE A 50 0.58 12.23 12.80
CA ILE A 50 0.67 10.92 12.14
C ILE A 50 -0.58 10.70 11.33
N ASP A 51 -0.41 10.47 10.03
CA ASP A 51 -1.49 10.12 9.09
C ASP A 51 -1.46 8.62 8.79
N LEU A 52 -2.63 7.96 8.90
CA LEU A 52 -2.84 6.56 8.50
C LEU A 52 -3.86 6.48 7.37
N SER A 53 -3.54 5.75 6.31
CA SER A 53 -4.44 5.47 5.20
C SER A 53 -5.00 4.06 5.33
N ILE A 54 -6.31 3.95 5.66
CA ILE A 54 -6.98 2.67 5.91
C ILE A 54 -7.95 2.36 4.77
N ASN A 55 -7.71 1.25 4.09
CA ASN A 55 -8.52 0.79 2.97
C ASN A 55 -9.61 -0.16 3.44
N TYR A 56 -10.83 0.03 2.94
CA TYR A 56 -11.97 -0.79 3.29
C TYR A 56 -13.01 -0.85 2.17
N ILE A 57 -13.86 -1.86 2.20
CA ILE A 57 -14.87 -2.12 1.19
C ILE A 57 -16.26 -2.02 1.81
N THR A 58 -17.17 -1.33 1.12
CA THR A 58 -18.57 -1.20 1.51
C THR A 58 -19.51 -1.56 0.37
N ASN A 59 -20.77 -1.81 0.67
CA ASN A 59 -21.81 -1.86 -0.35
C ASN A 59 -21.96 -0.48 -1.01
N LYS A 60 -22.09 -0.41 -2.31
CA LYS A 60 -22.27 0.83 -3.07
C LYS A 60 -23.48 1.67 -2.61
N ARG A 61 -24.51 1.03 -2.07
CA ARG A 61 -25.74 1.68 -1.65
C ARG A 61 -25.66 2.39 -0.31
N TYR A 62 -24.62 2.07 0.48
CA TYR A 62 -24.49 2.61 1.83
C TYR A 62 -23.26 3.52 1.88
N SER A 63 -23.47 4.78 2.22
CA SER A 63 -22.37 5.74 2.45
C SER A 63 -21.81 5.55 3.87
N ILE A 64 -21.24 4.35 4.14
CA ILE A 64 -20.60 4.07 5.41
C ILE A 64 -19.15 4.54 5.33
N LYS A 65 -18.75 5.38 6.29
CA LYS A 65 -17.40 5.95 6.39
C LYS A 65 -16.83 5.64 7.75
N ILE A 66 -15.53 5.38 7.80
CA ILE A 66 -14.80 5.32 9.06
C ILE A 66 -14.74 6.74 9.64
N ASN A 67 -15.11 6.86 10.90
CA ASN A 67 -15.08 8.13 11.66
C ASN A 67 -13.84 8.19 12.54
N SER A 68 -13.49 7.08 13.18
CA SER A 68 -12.28 6.96 13.99
C SER A 68 -11.83 5.51 14.12
N ILE A 69 -10.55 5.35 14.45
CA ILE A 69 -9.95 4.07 14.83
C ILE A 69 -9.25 4.25 16.17
N TYR A 70 -9.59 3.39 17.12
CA TYR A 70 -9.01 3.35 18.45
C TYR A 70 -8.14 2.10 18.61
N PHE A 71 -6.93 2.29 19.12
CA PHE A 71 -5.97 1.23 19.44
C PHE A 71 -5.83 1.10 20.94
N PRO A 72 -6.50 0.11 21.59
CA PRO A 72 -6.58 0.00 23.04
C PRO A 72 -5.23 -0.15 23.74
N LYS A 73 -4.29 -0.84 23.11
CA LYS A 73 -2.97 -1.13 23.69
C LYS A 73 -2.17 0.13 24.04
N TYR A 74 -2.36 1.20 23.27
CA TYR A 74 -1.62 2.45 23.45
C TYR A 74 -2.52 3.64 23.78
N ASP A 75 -3.82 3.42 23.95
CA ASP A 75 -4.83 4.47 24.14
C ASP A 75 -4.79 5.56 23.06
N LEU A 76 -4.57 5.13 21.81
CA LEU A 76 -4.45 6.02 20.65
C LEU A 76 -5.72 6.02 19.83
N THR A 77 -6.27 7.21 19.56
CA THR A 77 -7.42 7.39 18.66
C THR A 77 -7.04 8.26 17.47
N PHE A 78 -7.21 7.72 16.28
CA PHE A 78 -7.08 8.43 15.02
C PHE A 78 -8.46 8.83 14.51
N TYR A 79 -8.61 10.08 14.06
CA TYR A 79 -9.86 10.63 13.57
C TYR A 79 -9.82 10.88 12.07
N ASP A 80 -10.98 10.79 11.41
CA ASP A 80 -11.11 11.05 9.98
C ASP A 80 -10.69 12.50 9.66
N LYS A 81 -9.66 12.65 8.83
CA LYS A 81 -9.17 13.92 8.29
C LYS A 81 -9.73 14.16 6.90
N ASN A 82 -9.82 13.10 6.11
CA ASN A 82 -10.27 13.20 4.73
C ASN A 82 -10.74 11.84 4.20
N PHE A 83 -11.92 11.81 3.61
CA PHE A 83 -12.43 10.63 2.95
C PHE A 83 -12.10 10.68 1.46
N GLN A 84 -11.49 9.62 0.93
CA GLN A 84 -11.27 9.44 -0.49
C GLN A 84 -12.05 8.21 -0.98
N ASP A 85 -13.01 8.41 -1.87
CA ASP A 85 -13.63 7.32 -2.62
C ASP A 85 -12.68 6.94 -3.77
N THR A 86 -11.96 5.86 -3.58
CA THR A 86 -10.86 5.48 -4.48
C THR A 86 -11.31 4.72 -5.71
N ASN A 87 -12.38 3.91 -5.61
CA ASN A 87 -12.90 3.16 -6.77
C ASN A 87 -14.36 2.75 -6.57
N SER A 88 -15.23 3.21 -7.45
CA SER A 88 -16.64 2.82 -7.48
C SER A 88 -16.86 1.66 -8.43
N LEU A 89 -17.05 0.45 -7.88
CA LEU A 89 -17.39 -0.76 -8.61
C LEU A 89 -18.90 -0.82 -8.93
N LYS A 90 -19.36 -1.87 -9.58
CA LYS A 90 -20.80 -2.02 -9.90
C LYS A 90 -21.66 -2.20 -8.64
N TYR A 91 -21.18 -3.01 -7.69
CA TYR A 91 -21.92 -3.38 -6.47
C TYR A 91 -21.29 -2.86 -5.18
N TYR A 92 -20.03 -2.51 -5.21
CA TYR A 92 -19.21 -2.14 -4.04
C TYR A 92 -18.50 -0.80 -4.23
N ASN A 93 -18.07 -0.22 -3.13
CA ASN A 93 -17.09 0.87 -3.10
C ASN A 93 -15.82 0.36 -2.41
N SER A 94 -14.68 0.60 -3.02
CA SER A 94 -13.37 0.49 -2.39
C SER A 94 -12.96 1.87 -1.92
N ASN A 95 -12.89 2.06 -0.63
CA ASN A 95 -12.70 3.36 0.02
C ASN A 95 -11.35 3.42 0.73
N THR A 96 -10.81 4.63 0.89
CA THR A 96 -9.67 4.91 1.75
C THR A 96 -10.07 6.00 2.75
N ALA A 97 -9.94 5.73 4.03
CA ALA A 97 -10.02 6.73 5.09
C ALA A 97 -8.60 7.21 5.39
N VAL A 98 -8.38 8.53 5.35
CA VAL A 98 -7.15 9.15 5.84
C VAL A 98 -7.42 9.64 7.24
N LEU A 99 -6.83 8.97 8.21
CA LEU A 99 -7.02 9.18 9.64
C LEU A 99 -5.79 9.87 10.21
N ASN A 100 -6.00 10.75 11.16
CA ASN A 100 -4.95 11.55 11.75
C ASN A 100 -5.00 11.54 13.28
N ILE A 101 -3.84 11.54 13.89
CA ILE A 101 -3.65 11.86 15.30
C ILE A 101 -2.58 12.93 15.43
N ARG A 102 -2.82 13.88 16.31
CA ARG A 102 -1.80 14.84 16.76
C ARG A 102 -1.35 14.49 18.16
N LEU A 103 -0.08 14.14 18.29
CA LEU A 103 0.53 13.84 19.58
C LEU A 103 0.85 15.14 20.33
N ASN A 104 0.59 15.16 21.64
CA ASN A 104 1.11 16.22 22.49
C ASN A 104 2.60 15.99 22.82
N LEU A 105 3.29 17.00 23.35
CA LEU A 105 4.73 16.95 23.62
C LEU A 105 5.14 15.82 24.59
N ASP A 106 4.28 15.48 25.55
CA ASP A 106 4.58 14.43 26.53
C ASP A 106 4.44 13.06 25.88
N GLN A 107 3.37 12.83 25.12
CA GLN A 107 3.20 11.60 24.32
C GLN A 107 4.32 11.43 23.30
N GLN A 108 4.73 12.49 22.62
CA GLN A 108 5.82 12.42 21.65
C GLN A 108 7.12 11.98 22.30
N LYS A 109 7.47 12.53 23.47
CA LYS A 109 8.66 12.11 24.24
C LYS A 109 8.58 10.67 24.70
N GLU A 110 7.43 10.26 25.25
CA GLU A 110 7.19 8.89 25.69
C GLU A 110 7.38 7.90 24.52
N TYR A 111 6.83 8.23 23.34
CA TYR A 111 6.94 7.37 22.15
C TYR A 111 8.31 7.46 21.48
N GLU A 112 9.06 8.57 21.62
CA GLU A 112 10.45 8.67 21.18
C GLU A 112 11.40 7.75 21.97
N GLU A 113 11.06 7.40 23.21
CA GLU A 113 11.79 6.45 24.04
C GLU A 113 11.49 4.99 23.70
N MET A 114 10.38 4.74 22.97
CA MET A 114 10.02 3.42 22.47
C MET A 114 10.69 3.15 21.12
N ASP A 115 11.29 1.97 20.96
CA ASP A 115 11.88 1.58 19.66
C ASP A 115 10.83 1.54 18.54
N ASN A 116 9.62 1.02 18.86
CA ASN A 116 8.51 0.93 17.94
C ASN A 116 7.16 0.88 18.68
N ILE A 117 6.14 1.51 18.08
CA ILE A 117 4.74 1.32 18.44
C ILE A 117 4.12 0.37 17.42
N ILE A 118 3.64 -0.78 17.85
CA ILE A 118 3.05 -1.80 16.97
C ILE A 118 1.54 -1.82 17.20
N LEU A 119 0.78 -1.37 16.19
CA LEU A 119 -0.68 -1.31 16.18
C LEU A 119 -1.21 -2.50 15.39
N GLU A 120 -2.03 -3.35 16.02
CA GLU A 120 -2.59 -4.59 15.47
C GLU A 120 -4.10 -4.65 15.70
N ASP A 121 -4.54 -4.73 16.94
CA ASP A 121 -5.95 -4.79 17.30
C ASP A 121 -6.56 -3.39 17.35
N ALA A 122 -7.67 -3.19 16.67
CA ALA A 122 -8.33 -1.89 16.58
C ALA A 122 -9.85 -1.99 16.78
N VAL A 123 -10.43 -0.91 17.31
CA VAL A 123 -11.87 -0.65 17.34
C VAL A 123 -12.19 0.44 16.32
N ILE A 124 -12.92 0.11 15.29
CA ILE A 124 -13.35 1.05 14.26
C ILE A 124 -14.75 1.54 14.57
N THR A 125 -14.93 2.84 14.60
CA THR A 125 -16.26 3.49 14.71
C THR A 125 -16.61 4.12 13.35
N TYR A 126 -17.80 3.79 12.85
CA TYR A 126 -18.32 4.31 11.59
C TYR A 126 -19.31 5.46 11.80
N ASN A 127 -19.56 6.24 10.75
CA ASN A 127 -20.46 7.40 10.76
C ASN A 127 -21.94 7.05 11.04
N ASN A 128 -22.32 5.79 10.95
CA ASN A 128 -23.67 5.29 11.31
C ASN A 128 -23.76 4.75 12.74
N GLY A 129 -22.70 4.88 13.55
CA GLY A 129 -22.61 4.39 14.92
C GLY A 129 -22.28 2.89 15.06
N LEU A 130 -22.04 2.20 13.95
CA LEU A 130 -21.50 0.82 14.01
C LEU A 130 -20.09 0.84 14.59
N GLU A 131 -19.79 -0.11 15.46
CA GLU A 131 -18.45 -0.38 15.98
C GLU A 131 -18.03 -1.79 15.57
N GLN A 132 -16.76 -1.95 15.21
CA GLN A 132 -16.19 -3.22 14.77
C GLN A 132 -14.81 -3.43 15.39
N ASN A 133 -14.62 -4.54 16.11
CA ASN A 133 -13.31 -4.97 16.57
C ASN A 133 -12.65 -5.77 15.45
N ILE A 134 -11.44 -5.40 15.07
CA ILE A 134 -10.73 -6.03 13.97
C ILE A 134 -9.24 -6.20 14.29
N ASP A 135 -8.66 -7.22 13.71
CA ASP A 135 -7.24 -7.29 13.42
C ASP A 135 -6.99 -6.49 12.14
N ILE A 136 -6.22 -5.39 12.25
CA ILE A 136 -5.95 -4.49 11.12
C ILE A 136 -4.68 -4.87 10.36
N GLY A 137 -4.00 -5.95 10.75
CA GLY A 137 -2.66 -6.33 10.32
C GLY A 137 -1.59 -5.75 11.25
N LYS A 138 -0.51 -5.21 10.72
CA LYS A 138 0.60 -4.71 11.53
C LYS A 138 1.06 -3.34 11.05
N ILE A 139 0.78 -2.31 11.83
CA ILE A 139 1.21 -0.94 11.57
C ILE A 139 2.30 -0.60 12.57
N ILE A 140 3.48 -0.27 12.08
CA ILE A 140 4.65 0.08 12.90
C ILE A 140 4.90 1.57 12.80
N ILE A 141 4.80 2.28 13.93
CA ILE A 141 5.23 3.68 14.04
C ILE A 141 6.62 3.67 14.65
N ASN A 142 7.59 4.24 13.95
CA ASN A 142 8.97 4.20 14.34
C ASN A 142 9.64 5.57 14.36
N ASN A 143 10.65 5.71 15.22
CA ASN A 143 11.47 6.91 15.37
C ASN A 143 12.81 6.78 14.63
N ASN A 144 12.80 6.38 13.38
CA ASN A 144 14.03 6.23 12.60
C ASN A 144 14.64 7.60 12.28
N LYS A 145 15.74 7.90 12.94
CA LYS A 145 16.61 9.03 12.59
C LYS A 145 17.65 8.51 11.58
N GLU A 146 17.33 8.67 10.32
CA GLU A 146 18.22 8.21 9.25
C GLU A 146 19.49 9.01 9.19
N LYS A 147 20.60 8.30 9.00
CA LYS A 147 21.89 8.87 8.63
C LYS A 147 22.39 8.11 7.42
N GLY A 148 22.30 8.68 6.25
CA GLY A 148 22.73 7.89 5.11
C GLY A 148 22.73 8.64 3.79
N LEU A 149 22.68 7.87 2.72
CA LEU A 149 22.78 8.28 1.35
C LEU A 149 21.64 9.22 0.95
N ARG A 150 21.94 10.19 0.13
CA ARG A 150 20.93 11.04 -0.46
C ARG A 150 20.35 10.39 -1.71
N SER A 151 19.06 10.04 -1.68
CA SER A 151 18.39 9.61 -2.90
C SER A 151 18.24 10.77 -3.87
N THR A 152 18.58 10.56 -5.12
CA THR A 152 18.41 11.54 -6.20
C THR A 152 17.08 11.35 -6.90
N MET A 153 16.58 10.12 -6.96
CA MET A 153 15.30 9.78 -7.57
C MET A 153 14.64 8.62 -6.86
N SER A 154 13.33 8.69 -6.71
CA SER A 154 12.50 7.57 -6.26
C SER A 154 11.22 7.55 -7.08
N SER A 155 10.86 6.39 -7.62
CA SER A 155 9.59 6.16 -8.29
C SER A 155 8.92 4.92 -7.72
N SER A 156 7.60 4.94 -7.62
CA SER A 156 6.83 3.78 -7.17
C SER A 156 5.49 3.69 -7.88
N SER A 157 4.99 2.47 -8.03
CA SER A 157 3.65 2.23 -8.53
C SER A 157 2.80 1.51 -7.49
N SER A 158 1.48 1.73 -7.51
CA SER A 158 0.54 1.01 -6.64
C SER A 158 0.45 -0.49 -6.96
N THR A 159 1.05 -0.94 -8.05
CA THR A 159 1.13 -2.36 -8.44
C THR A 159 2.29 -3.10 -7.79
N GLY A 160 3.12 -2.39 -7.00
CA GLY A 160 4.18 -2.99 -6.20
C GLY A 160 5.59 -2.85 -6.77
N PHE A 161 5.78 -2.18 -7.90
CA PHE A 161 7.11 -1.86 -8.38
C PHE A 161 7.60 -0.54 -7.79
N SER A 162 8.85 -0.50 -7.30
CA SER A 162 9.51 0.75 -6.99
C SER A 162 11.00 0.72 -7.39
N LYS A 163 11.55 1.89 -7.66
CA LYS A 163 12.97 2.10 -7.89
C LYS A 163 13.44 3.31 -7.11
N THR A 164 14.58 3.17 -6.43
CA THR A 164 15.28 4.27 -5.77
C THR A 164 16.71 4.32 -6.28
N VAL A 165 17.16 5.51 -6.68
CA VAL A 165 18.52 5.77 -7.17
C VAL A 165 19.23 6.68 -6.19
N PHE A 166 20.43 6.28 -5.80
CA PHE A 166 21.34 7.04 -4.96
C PHE A 166 22.57 7.48 -5.78
N GLU A 167 22.94 8.75 -5.67
CA GLU A 167 24.23 9.22 -6.11
C GLU A 167 25.23 9.02 -4.99
N LEU A 168 26.38 8.42 -5.30
CA LEU A 168 27.41 8.07 -4.34
C LEU A 168 28.62 9.00 -4.53
N ASP A 169 29.00 9.73 -3.48
CA ASP A 169 30.22 10.52 -3.46
C ASP A 169 31.48 9.64 -3.46
N ASN A 170 31.37 8.45 -2.83
CA ASN A 170 32.44 7.45 -2.71
C ASN A 170 31.84 6.06 -2.92
N SER A 171 32.69 5.06 -3.16
CA SER A 171 32.22 3.67 -3.18
C SER A 171 31.73 3.23 -1.81
N ILE A 172 30.70 2.41 -1.81
CA ILE A 172 30.12 1.81 -0.60
C ILE A 172 29.96 0.30 -0.77
N ILE A 173 29.95 -0.39 0.36
CA ILE A 173 29.66 -1.82 0.43
C ILE A 173 28.33 -1.97 1.18
N ILE A 174 27.29 -2.50 0.52
CA ILE A 174 26.04 -2.89 1.17
C ILE A 174 26.29 -4.23 1.83
N ASN A 175 26.22 -4.25 3.15
CA ASN A 175 26.53 -5.43 3.96
C ASN A 175 25.28 -6.24 4.29
N ASP A 176 24.15 -5.55 4.48
CA ASP A 176 22.89 -6.15 4.93
C ASP A 176 21.69 -5.31 4.49
N ILE A 177 20.52 -5.95 4.40
CA ILE A 177 19.24 -5.34 4.09
C ILE A 177 18.20 -5.86 5.07
N THR A 178 17.62 -4.97 5.86
CA THR A 178 16.64 -5.32 6.90
C THR A 178 15.30 -4.64 6.70
N SER A 179 14.24 -5.24 7.25
CA SER A 179 12.90 -4.63 7.34
C SER A 179 12.25 -5.05 8.65
N LYS A 180 11.48 -4.18 9.28
CA LYS A 180 10.68 -4.50 10.46
C LYS A 180 9.46 -5.37 10.14
N LEU A 181 9.05 -5.39 8.88
CA LEU A 181 7.98 -6.23 8.32
C LEU A 181 8.54 -7.39 7.48
N TYR A 182 9.79 -7.79 7.74
CA TYR A 182 10.46 -8.86 6.97
C TYR A 182 9.66 -10.16 7.01
N GLU A 183 9.23 -10.61 8.19
CA GLU A 183 8.49 -11.87 8.36
C GLU A 183 7.15 -11.88 7.57
N GLU A 184 6.53 -10.71 7.45
CA GLU A 184 5.27 -10.56 6.73
C GLU A 184 5.45 -10.39 5.22
N THR A 185 6.67 -10.09 4.74
CA THR A 185 6.88 -9.63 3.35
C THR A 185 7.94 -10.40 2.56
N HIS A 186 8.87 -11.11 3.21
CA HIS A 186 10.04 -11.74 2.54
C HIS A 186 9.66 -12.72 1.41
N ASN A 187 8.49 -13.38 1.52
CA ASN A 187 8.06 -14.37 0.52
C ASN A 187 7.61 -13.78 -0.82
N PHE A 188 7.32 -12.47 -0.87
CA PHE A 188 6.77 -11.84 -2.06
C PHE A 188 7.40 -10.48 -2.42
N VAL A 189 8.25 -9.92 -1.56
CA VAL A 189 9.05 -8.75 -1.94
C VAL A 189 10.38 -9.22 -2.52
N LYS A 190 10.63 -8.81 -3.75
CA LYS A 190 11.88 -9.11 -4.46
C LYS A 190 12.65 -7.83 -4.72
N MET A 191 13.97 -7.91 -4.73
CA MET A 191 14.88 -6.79 -4.96
C MET A 191 15.93 -7.10 -6.01
N ASN A 192 16.48 -6.03 -6.59
CA ASN A 192 17.71 -6.07 -7.39
C ASN A 192 18.55 -4.84 -7.07
N LEU A 193 19.85 -5.05 -6.86
CA LEU A 193 20.85 -4.01 -6.66
C LEU A 193 21.68 -3.86 -7.93
N VAL A 194 21.77 -2.65 -8.45
CA VAL A 194 22.55 -2.34 -9.66
C VAL A 194 23.47 -1.16 -9.38
N THR A 195 24.71 -1.23 -9.83
CA THR A 195 25.68 -0.14 -9.76
C THR A 195 26.17 0.23 -11.14
N ASN A 196 26.56 1.49 -11.32
CA ASN A 196 27.10 2.02 -12.59
C ASN A 196 26.18 1.82 -13.82
N ASP A 197 24.87 1.83 -13.61
CA ASP A 197 23.93 1.82 -14.73
C ASP A 197 24.07 3.16 -15.51
N GLU A 198 24.32 3.08 -16.83
CA GLU A 198 24.45 4.26 -17.69
C GLU A 198 23.16 5.08 -17.70
N LEU A 199 22.02 4.39 -17.67
CA LEU A 199 20.70 5.03 -17.60
C LEU A 199 20.50 5.78 -16.28
N ASP A 200 20.90 5.18 -15.15
CA ASP A 200 20.79 5.80 -13.85
C ASP A 200 21.74 6.99 -13.71
N ASN A 201 22.96 6.89 -14.25
CA ASN A 201 23.87 8.04 -14.33
C ASN A 201 23.28 9.19 -15.18
N THR A 202 22.57 8.87 -16.26
CA THR A 202 21.86 9.84 -17.08
C THR A 202 20.75 10.52 -16.27
N LEU A 203 19.95 9.76 -15.53
CA LEU A 203 18.90 10.31 -14.66
C LEU A 203 19.44 11.21 -13.53
N VAL A 204 20.53 10.81 -12.88
CA VAL A 204 21.21 11.62 -11.88
C VAL A 204 21.68 12.95 -12.50
N ASN A 205 22.22 12.92 -13.71
CA ASN A 205 22.62 14.15 -14.42
C ASN A 205 21.41 15.03 -14.79
N ILE A 206 20.27 14.43 -15.12
CA ILE A 206 19.03 15.15 -15.47
C ILE A 206 18.34 15.73 -14.23
N SER A 207 18.46 15.11 -13.07
CA SER A 207 17.96 15.75 -11.83
C SER A 207 18.61 17.10 -11.55
N LYS A 208 19.73 17.39 -12.24
CA LYS A 208 20.44 18.68 -12.24
C LYS A 208 20.02 19.57 -13.43
N GLU A 209 19.23 19.06 -14.39
CA GLU A 209 18.74 19.78 -15.56
C GLU A 209 17.44 20.55 -15.22
N THR A 210 17.27 21.73 -15.82
CA THR A 210 16.10 22.59 -15.61
C THR A 210 15.08 22.54 -16.75
N ASP A 211 15.39 21.82 -17.83
CA ASP A 211 14.54 21.72 -19.02
C ASP A 211 13.50 20.61 -18.84
N LYS A 212 12.24 21.01 -18.65
CA LYS A 212 11.12 20.09 -18.38
C LYS A 212 10.80 19.13 -19.52
N ASP A 213 11.02 19.53 -20.77
CA ASP A 213 10.67 18.70 -21.94
C ASP A 213 11.67 17.55 -22.07
N LYS A 214 12.95 17.78 -21.79
CA LYS A 214 13.97 16.73 -21.73
C LYS A 214 13.75 15.77 -20.57
N ILE A 215 13.34 16.28 -19.41
CA ILE A 215 13.02 15.45 -18.23
C ILE A 215 11.90 14.46 -18.59
N MET A 216 10.80 14.94 -19.19
CA MET A 216 9.67 14.09 -19.59
C MET A 216 10.05 13.01 -20.61
N GLU A 217 10.84 13.35 -21.64
CA GLU A 217 11.29 12.38 -22.65
C GLU A 217 12.11 11.25 -22.04
N ILE A 218 12.91 11.54 -21.04
CA ILE A 218 13.77 10.55 -20.40
C ILE A 218 13.00 9.73 -19.37
N GLU A 219 12.07 10.34 -18.63
CA GLU A 219 11.15 9.61 -17.76
C GLU A 219 10.31 8.60 -18.55
N ASP A 220 9.79 8.97 -19.72
CA ASP A 220 9.03 8.08 -20.60
C ASP A 220 9.88 6.92 -21.13
N ASN A 221 11.10 7.19 -21.59
CA ASN A 221 12.04 6.16 -22.04
C ASN A 221 12.46 5.24 -20.90
N TYR A 222 12.66 5.79 -19.72
CA TYR A 222 13.00 5.06 -18.51
C TYR A 222 11.88 4.08 -18.10
N HIS A 223 10.63 4.53 -18.04
CA HIS A 223 9.49 3.67 -17.71
C HIS A 223 9.26 2.54 -18.72
N ASN A 224 9.57 2.76 -19.99
CA ASN A 224 9.45 1.73 -21.02
C ASN A 224 10.51 0.64 -20.91
N ASN A 225 11.70 0.95 -20.40
CA ASN A 225 12.81 0.00 -20.27
C ASN A 225 12.80 -0.78 -18.94
N GLN A 226 11.95 -0.43 -17.97
CA GLN A 226 11.92 -1.08 -16.64
C GLN A 226 11.25 -2.46 -16.59
N LYS A 227 10.57 -2.89 -17.65
CA LYS A 227 9.71 -4.10 -17.62
C LYS A 227 10.45 -5.43 -17.47
N ASP A 228 11.77 -5.44 -17.66
CA ASP A 228 12.59 -6.67 -17.76
C ASP A 228 13.66 -6.77 -16.65
N ILE A 229 13.55 -5.98 -15.57
CA ILE A 229 14.51 -6.07 -14.47
C ILE A 229 14.18 -7.30 -13.61
N GLU A 230 15.08 -8.28 -13.62
CA GLU A 230 14.96 -9.48 -12.80
C GLU A 230 15.24 -9.13 -11.33
N CYS A 231 14.28 -9.36 -10.44
CA CYS A 231 14.39 -9.15 -9.01
C CYS A 231 14.40 -10.50 -8.28
N TYR A 232 15.19 -10.60 -7.22
CA TYR A 232 15.37 -11.80 -6.42
C TYR A 232 14.83 -11.61 -5.00
N PRO A 233 14.43 -12.69 -4.29
CA PRO A 233 14.16 -12.61 -2.86
C PRO A 233 15.30 -11.93 -2.12
N VAL A 234 14.99 -11.17 -1.07
CA VAL A 234 16.01 -10.36 -0.36
C VAL A 234 17.12 -11.24 0.23
N ASP A 235 16.78 -12.42 0.71
CA ASP A 235 17.71 -13.43 1.25
C ASP A 235 18.55 -14.16 0.18
N GLU A 236 18.18 -14.05 -1.10
CA GLU A 236 18.97 -14.58 -2.23
C GLU A 236 19.92 -13.53 -2.84
N LEU A 237 19.87 -12.28 -2.38
CA LEU A 237 20.76 -11.24 -2.85
C LEU A 237 22.22 -11.57 -2.47
N GLN A 238 23.12 -11.36 -3.43
CA GLN A 238 24.54 -11.58 -3.21
C GLN A 238 25.14 -10.41 -2.40
N LEU A 239 25.15 -10.55 -1.07
CA LEU A 239 25.80 -9.60 -0.16
C LEU A 239 27.13 -10.19 0.33
N PRO A 240 28.15 -9.35 0.61
CA PRO A 240 28.17 -7.91 0.44
C PRO A 240 28.20 -7.46 -1.03
N PHE A 241 27.46 -6.38 -1.36
CA PHE A 241 27.38 -5.81 -2.68
C PHE A 241 28.11 -4.47 -2.74
N GLN A 242 29.09 -4.33 -3.66
CA GLN A 242 29.84 -3.11 -3.82
C GLN A 242 29.23 -2.20 -4.89
N ALA A 243 29.00 -0.94 -4.54
CA ALA A 243 28.41 0.07 -5.44
C ALA A 243 29.37 1.25 -5.63
N TYR A 244 29.35 1.80 -6.86
CA TYR A 244 30.20 2.91 -7.30
C TYR A 244 29.34 3.95 -8.05
N ASN A 245 29.59 5.23 -7.86
CA ASN A 245 28.96 6.36 -8.50
C ASN A 245 27.45 6.40 -8.31
N THR A 246 26.75 5.33 -8.65
CA THR A 246 25.31 5.18 -8.45
C THR A 246 24.96 3.81 -7.86
N LEU A 247 23.92 3.79 -7.04
CA LEU A 247 23.25 2.58 -6.58
C LEU A 247 21.78 2.68 -6.93
N SER A 248 21.29 1.78 -7.77
CA SER A 248 19.87 1.59 -8.03
C SER A 248 19.37 0.41 -7.24
N VAL A 249 18.27 0.62 -6.53
CA VAL A 249 17.54 -0.44 -5.84
C VAL A 249 16.16 -0.55 -6.47
N ASN A 250 15.92 -1.66 -7.15
CA ASN A 250 14.63 -2.00 -7.73
C ASN A 250 13.92 -2.97 -6.80
N THR A 251 12.62 -2.74 -6.54
CA THR A 251 11.81 -3.67 -5.77
C THR A 251 10.54 -4.03 -6.52
N ASN A 252 10.06 -5.24 -6.31
CA ASN A 252 8.83 -5.72 -6.91
C ASN A 252 8.04 -6.59 -5.93
N PHE A 253 6.71 -6.41 -5.87
CA PHE A 253 5.81 -7.32 -5.17
C PHE A 253 5.36 -8.44 -6.11
N GLU A 254 5.82 -9.64 -5.87
CA GLU A 254 5.36 -10.82 -6.61
C GLU A 254 4.21 -11.48 -5.85
N MET A 255 3.01 -10.88 -5.94
CA MET A 255 1.78 -11.39 -5.34
C MET A 255 1.26 -12.60 -6.12
N LEU A 256 1.85 -13.76 -5.88
CA LEU A 256 1.30 -15.03 -6.33
C LEU A 256 -0.06 -15.26 -5.66
N ASP A 257 -0.83 -16.26 -6.12
CA ASP A 257 -2.23 -16.57 -5.76
C ASP A 257 -2.51 -16.85 -4.27
N ASN A 258 -1.88 -16.09 -3.37
CA ASN A 258 -2.03 -16.19 -1.93
C ASN A 258 -2.98 -15.13 -1.36
N ASP A 259 -3.22 -15.24 -0.06
CA ASP A 259 -4.13 -14.37 0.68
C ASP A 259 -3.62 -12.93 0.81
N CYS A 260 -2.30 -12.75 0.72
CA CYS A 260 -1.62 -11.45 0.82
C CYS A 260 -2.02 -10.46 -0.26
N LYS A 261 -2.55 -10.93 -1.41
CA LYS A 261 -3.04 -10.06 -2.50
C LYS A 261 -4.21 -9.16 -2.14
N TYR A 262 -4.88 -9.40 -1.02
CA TYR A 262 -5.98 -8.56 -0.52
C TYR A 262 -5.51 -7.50 0.47
N ASN A 263 -4.25 -7.56 0.92
CA ASN A 263 -3.69 -6.71 1.95
C ASN A 263 -3.04 -5.46 1.34
N VAL A 264 -2.85 -4.44 2.16
CA VAL A 264 -2.20 -3.18 1.78
C VAL A 264 -0.83 -3.15 2.41
N TYR A 265 0.17 -2.79 1.62
CA TYR A 265 1.56 -2.68 2.06
C TYR A 265 2.11 -1.29 1.76
N ASP A 266 2.76 -0.67 2.74
CA ASP A 266 3.63 0.51 2.60
C ASP A 266 4.81 0.28 3.55
N ILE A 267 5.85 -0.33 3.02
CA ILE A 267 6.94 -0.91 3.80
C ILE A 267 8.25 -0.21 3.52
N ARG A 268 9.20 -0.41 4.43
CA ARG A 268 10.54 0.11 4.33
C ARG A 268 11.54 -1.02 4.43
N TYR A 269 12.58 -0.93 3.63
CA TYR A 269 13.78 -1.71 3.82
C TYR A 269 14.94 -0.76 4.13
N THR A 270 15.80 -1.16 5.03
CA THR A 270 17.01 -0.40 5.40
C THR A 270 18.23 -1.08 4.83
N LEU A 271 18.97 -0.36 4.01
CA LEU A 271 20.28 -0.76 3.54
C LEU A 271 21.30 -0.39 4.61
N HIS A 272 22.10 -1.36 5.03
CA HIS A 272 23.26 -1.14 5.91
C HIS A 272 24.52 -1.17 5.07
N SER A 273 25.34 -0.11 5.15
CA SER A 273 26.52 0.05 4.30
C SER A 273 27.74 0.47 5.08
N THR A 274 28.91 0.24 4.49
CA THR A 274 30.20 0.74 4.96
C THR A 274 30.88 1.49 3.82
N ASP A 275 31.40 2.69 4.08
CA ASP A 275 32.19 3.47 3.12
C ASP A 275 33.66 3.01 3.07
N GLU A 276 34.44 3.58 2.15
CA GLU A 276 35.89 3.31 2.00
C GLU A 276 36.72 3.62 3.25
N ASN A 277 36.24 4.47 4.14
CA ASN A 277 36.89 4.85 5.37
C ASN A 277 36.48 3.94 6.56
N GLY A 278 35.60 2.98 6.33
CA GLY A 278 35.08 2.09 7.36
C GLY A 278 33.92 2.71 8.18
N ASN A 279 33.36 3.84 7.75
CA ASN A 279 32.21 4.42 8.43
C ASN A 279 30.94 3.65 8.08
N GLU A 280 30.17 3.28 9.10
CA GLU A 280 28.88 2.64 8.93
C GLU A 280 27.77 3.66 8.60
N GLY A 281 26.93 3.30 7.66
CA GLY A 281 25.74 4.05 7.26
C GLY A 281 24.49 3.16 7.20
N SER A 282 23.34 3.79 7.34
CA SER A 282 22.05 3.12 7.12
C SER A 282 21.13 4.02 6.34
N GLN A 283 20.47 3.48 5.33
CA GLN A 283 19.56 4.22 4.44
C GLN A 283 18.27 3.46 4.23
N SER A 284 17.14 4.10 4.52
CA SER A 284 15.84 3.50 4.23
C SER A 284 15.43 3.69 2.79
N LEU A 285 14.89 2.62 2.22
CA LEU A 285 14.15 2.59 0.97
C LEU A 285 12.68 2.84 1.29
N TYR A 286 12.16 3.94 0.78
CA TYR A 286 10.77 4.34 0.95
C TYR A 286 9.91 3.95 -0.24
N ASN A 287 8.59 4.08 -0.05
CA ASN A 287 7.60 3.92 -1.12
C ASN A 287 7.57 2.54 -1.76
N ILE A 288 7.93 1.49 -1.00
CA ILE A 288 7.70 0.12 -1.44
C ILE A 288 6.25 -0.20 -1.11
N ARG A 289 5.35 0.03 -2.09
CA ARG A 289 3.90 0.04 -1.89
C ARG A 289 3.19 -0.97 -2.75
N TYR A 290 2.19 -1.60 -2.16
CA TYR A 290 1.20 -2.38 -2.89
C TYR A 290 -0.18 -2.09 -2.32
N SER A 291 -1.13 -1.87 -3.21
CA SER A 291 -2.54 -1.73 -2.86
C SER A 291 -3.39 -2.52 -3.86
N PRO A 292 -4.27 -3.42 -3.39
CA PRO A 292 -5.03 -4.29 -4.29
C PRO A 292 -5.99 -3.47 -5.15
N TYR A 293 -5.96 -3.73 -6.46
CA TYR A 293 -6.95 -3.19 -7.38
C TYR A 293 -8.19 -4.09 -7.39
N PHE A 294 -9.25 -3.67 -6.72
CA PHE A 294 -10.46 -4.44 -6.59
C PHE A 294 -11.34 -4.39 -7.85
N THR A 295 -11.90 -5.56 -8.16
CA THR A 295 -13.02 -5.75 -9.09
C THR A 295 -14.17 -6.40 -8.32
N ASP A 296 -15.40 -6.35 -8.84
CA ASP A 296 -16.54 -7.04 -8.20
C ASP A 296 -16.30 -8.54 -8.00
N LYS A 297 -15.51 -9.17 -8.88
CA LYS A 297 -15.12 -10.58 -8.77
C LYS A 297 -14.18 -10.78 -7.58
N LEU A 298 -13.17 -9.93 -7.43
CA LEU A 298 -12.18 -10.03 -6.36
C LEU A 298 -12.82 -9.77 -5.00
N VAL A 299 -13.73 -8.77 -4.91
CA VAL A 299 -14.49 -8.51 -3.68
C VAL A 299 -15.33 -9.72 -3.28
N ARG A 300 -16.01 -10.37 -4.23
CA ARG A 300 -16.78 -11.60 -3.93
C ARG A 300 -15.91 -12.74 -3.43
N GLN A 301 -14.70 -12.91 -3.96
CA GLN A 301 -13.75 -13.89 -3.47
C GLN A 301 -13.34 -13.59 -2.02
N LEU A 302 -13.06 -12.34 -1.70
CA LEU A 302 -12.72 -11.89 -0.34
C LEU A 302 -13.88 -12.11 0.63
N VAL A 303 -15.12 -11.73 0.25
CA VAL A 303 -16.36 -11.94 1.04
C VAL A 303 -16.53 -13.41 1.37
N LYS A 304 -16.45 -14.29 0.34
CA LYS A 304 -16.56 -15.75 0.52
C LYS A 304 -15.47 -16.31 1.45
N LYS A 305 -14.25 -15.82 1.32
CA LYS A 305 -13.12 -16.25 2.16
C LYS A 305 -13.35 -15.87 3.63
N ARG A 306 -13.86 -14.67 3.90
CA ARG A 306 -14.14 -14.19 5.26
C ARG A 306 -15.44 -14.73 5.86
N GLY A 307 -16.21 -15.54 5.12
CA GLY A 307 -17.48 -16.11 5.56
C GLY A 307 -18.62 -15.10 5.74
N LEU A 308 -18.54 -13.96 5.05
CA LEU A 308 -19.49 -12.84 5.12
C LEU A 308 -20.57 -12.92 4.03
#